data_43675afef3db9c8bc64fac1b584794b1
#
_entry.id   43675afef3db9c8bc64fac1b584794b1
#
_cell.length_a   1.000
_cell.length_b   1.000
_cell.length_c   1.000
_cell.angle_alpha   90.00
_cell.angle_beta   90.00
_cell.angle_gamma   90.00
#
_symmetry.space_group_name_H-M   'P 1'
#
loop_
_entity.id
_entity.type
_entity.pdbx_description
1 polymer ?
#
loop_
_entity_poly.entity_id
_entity_poly.type
_entity_poly.pdbx_seq_one_letter_code
_entity_poly.pdbx_strand_id
1 'polypeptide(L)'
;MTQDSNFPNWHGTTIVAVRKGGKTVIAGDGQVSMGPTIVKGGARKVRTLAGGKVIVGFAGATADAFTLLERLEAKLELYPDQLARACVDLAKDWRTDRYLRRLEAMLLVGDKNTILTITGVGDVLEPEDGVAAIGSGGTYALSAARALLEYEPDAEAIARKAMKIAGEICVYTNGNVTLESLEA
;
A
#
# COMPACT_ATOMS: atom_id res chain seq x y z
N MET A 1 20.42 14.45 18.06
CA MET A 1 19.39 15.42 18.49
C MET A 1 18.06 14.90 17.97
N THR A 2 17.33 14.17 18.81
CA THR A 2 15.98 13.69 18.54
C THR A 2 15.07 14.91 18.50
N GLN A 3 14.46 15.21 17.36
CA GLN A 3 13.35 16.16 17.30
C GLN A 3 12.18 15.51 18.03
N ASP A 4 11.93 15.92 19.27
CA ASP A 4 10.64 15.77 19.92
C ASP A 4 9.64 16.65 19.15
N SER A 5 8.99 16.07 18.15
CA SER A 5 7.83 16.70 17.55
C SER A 5 6.70 16.61 18.58
N ASN A 6 6.29 17.73 19.15
CA ASN A 6 5.16 17.87 20.09
C ASN A 6 3.79 17.52 19.45
N PHE A 7 3.78 16.98 18.24
CA PHE A 7 2.57 16.50 17.57
C PHE A 7 2.52 14.98 17.66
N PRO A 8 1.41 14.41 18.12
CA PRO A 8 1.23 12.98 18.16
C PRO A 8 1.33 12.39 16.73
N ASN A 9 2.15 11.35 16.60
CA ASN A 9 2.33 10.66 15.32
C ASN A 9 0.98 10.06 14.85
N TRP A 10 0.66 10.32 13.60
CA TRP A 10 -0.48 9.69 12.94
C TRP A 10 -0.11 8.27 12.57
N HIS A 11 -0.87 7.30 13.09
CA HIS A 11 -0.69 5.88 12.83
C HIS A 11 -2.01 5.26 12.38
N GLY A 12 -1.91 4.09 11.82
CA GLY A 12 -3.06 3.28 11.49
C GLY A 12 -3.17 3.08 10.00
N THR A 13 -2.49 2.03 9.53
CA THR A 13 -2.65 1.56 8.17
C THR A 13 -2.14 0.14 8.07
N THR A 14 -2.92 -0.69 7.40
CA THR A 14 -2.46 -1.97 6.88
C THR A 14 -2.91 -2.07 5.44
N ILE A 15 -1.96 -2.29 4.55
CA ILE A 15 -2.21 -2.60 3.14
C ILE A 15 -1.57 -3.93 2.84
N VAL A 16 -2.29 -4.82 2.16
CA VAL A 16 -1.76 -6.06 1.61
C VAL A 16 -2.07 -6.13 0.13
N ALA A 17 -1.11 -6.59 -0.64
CA ALA A 17 -1.24 -6.90 -2.05
C ALA A 17 -0.98 -8.39 -2.28
N VAL A 18 -1.84 -9.02 -3.06
CA VAL A 18 -1.76 -10.45 -3.42
C VAL A 18 -1.94 -10.59 -4.92
N ARG A 19 -1.00 -11.27 -5.57
CA ARG A 19 -1.12 -11.65 -6.97
C ARG A 19 -1.06 -13.18 -7.08
N LYS A 20 -2.15 -13.78 -7.51
CA LYS A 20 -2.28 -15.23 -7.69
C LYS A 20 -3.30 -15.55 -8.76
N GLY A 21 -3.06 -16.59 -9.55
CA GLY A 21 -4.03 -17.09 -10.55
C GLY A 21 -4.42 -16.08 -11.62
N GLY A 22 -3.52 -15.15 -12.01
CA GLY A 22 -3.83 -14.09 -12.97
C GLY A 22 -4.61 -12.89 -12.37
N LYS A 23 -4.88 -12.89 -11.07
CA LYS A 23 -5.58 -11.81 -10.37
C LYS A 23 -4.64 -11.06 -9.44
N THR A 24 -4.65 -9.74 -9.53
CA THR A 24 -3.97 -8.83 -8.61
C THR A 24 -4.99 -8.15 -7.72
N VAL A 25 -4.80 -8.22 -6.42
CA VAL A 25 -5.70 -7.64 -5.41
C VAL A 25 -4.88 -6.78 -4.46
N ILE A 26 -5.36 -5.56 -4.18
CA ILE A 26 -4.83 -4.74 -3.09
C ILE A 26 -5.97 -4.42 -2.13
N ALA A 27 -5.76 -4.72 -0.86
CA ALA A 27 -6.70 -4.47 0.21
C ALA A 27 -6.08 -3.59 1.30
N GLY A 28 -6.87 -2.70 1.86
CA GLY A 28 -6.46 -1.81 2.94
C GLY A 28 -7.53 -1.61 3.99
N ASP A 29 -7.14 -1.41 5.24
CA ASP A 29 -8.04 -1.06 6.33
C ASP A 29 -8.46 0.42 6.28
N GLY A 30 -9.43 0.79 7.11
CA GLY A 30 -9.97 2.16 7.16
C GLY A 30 -9.52 2.97 8.37
N GLN A 31 -8.67 2.45 9.27
CA GLN A 31 -8.35 3.15 10.51
C GLN A 31 -7.31 4.25 10.31
N VAL A 32 -7.59 5.41 10.92
CA VAL A 32 -6.63 6.50 11.11
C VAL A 32 -6.61 6.80 12.61
N SER A 33 -5.43 6.73 13.22
CA SER A 33 -5.23 6.97 14.65
C SER A 33 -4.24 8.10 14.88
N MET A 34 -4.47 8.84 15.95
CA MET A 34 -3.58 9.86 16.48
C MET A 34 -3.17 9.42 17.90
N GLY A 35 -1.95 8.88 18.04
CA GLY A 35 -1.54 8.19 19.26
C GLY A 35 -2.55 7.06 19.59
N PRO A 36 -3.10 7.01 20.81
CA PRO A 36 -4.03 5.96 21.23
C PRO A 36 -5.49 6.20 20.76
N THR A 37 -5.78 7.28 20.04
CA THR A 37 -7.14 7.67 19.67
C THR A 37 -7.45 7.35 18.21
N ILE A 38 -8.54 6.63 17.94
CA ILE A 38 -9.06 6.43 16.59
C ILE A 38 -9.80 7.70 16.15
N VAL A 39 -9.32 8.36 15.10
CA VAL A 39 -9.89 9.61 14.56
C VAL A 39 -10.82 9.33 13.40
N LYS A 40 -10.58 8.23 12.65
CA LYS A 40 -11.42 7.82 11.52
C LYS A 40 -11.35 6.30 11.34
N GLY A 41 -12.50 5.68 11.09
CA GLY A 41 -12.59 4.23 10.89
C GLY A 41 -12.85 3.78 9.46
N GLY A 42 -13.15 4.70 8.54
CA GLY A 42 -13.55 4.39 7.15
C GLY A 42 -12.73 5.18 6.12
N ALA A 43 -11.43 5.33 6.31
CA ALA A 43 -10.55 5.97 5.31
C ALA A 43 -10.32 5.04 4.11
N ARG A 44 -10.40 5.59 2.89
CA ARG A 44 -10.06 4.84 1.67
C ARG A 44 -8.57 4.99 1.38
N LYS A 45 -7.81 3.93 1.64
CA LYS A 45 -6.36 3.87 1.46
C LYS A 45 -5.95 3.08 0.21
N VAL A 46 -6.91 2.57 -0.52
CA VAL A 46 -6.72 1.87 -1.81
C VAL A 46 -7.49 2.63 -2.88
N ARG A 47 -6.84 2.85 -4.03
CA ARG A 47 -7.37 3.59 -5.16
C ARG A 47 -6.97 2.97 -6.49
N THR A 48 -7.70 3.30 -7.53
CA THR A 48 -7.36 2.96 -8.93
C THR A 48 -6.81 4.18 -9.65
N LEU A 49 -5.81 3.98 -10.50
CA LEU A 49 -5.14 4.98 -11.34
C LEU A 49 -5.14 4.51 -12.79
N ALA A 50 -4.67 5.36 -13.70
CA ALA A 50 -4.52 5.06 -15.14
C ALA A 50 -5.79 4.46 -15.76
N GLY A 51 -6.96 5.09 -15.48
CA GLY A 51 -8.23 4.61 -16.00
C GLY A 51 -8.64 3.23 -15.50
N GLY A 52 -8.23 2.83 -14.29
CA GLY A 52 -8.54 1.54 -13.68
C GLY A 52 -7.55 0.42 -14.01
N LYS A 53 -6.45 0.70 -14.69
CA LYS A 53 -5.42 -0.31 -15.04
C LYS A 53 -4.40 -0.55 -13.93
N VAL A 54 -4.31 0.34 -12.96
CA VAL A 54 -3.36 0.29 -11.85
C VAL A 54 -4.11 0.45 -10.53
N ILE A 55 -3.77 -0.37 -9.54
CA ILE A 55 -4.25 -0.23 -8.16
C ILE A 55 -3.09 0.25 -7.31
N VAL A 56 -3.38 1.15 -6.38
CA VAL A 56 -2.39 1.64 -5.42
C VAL A 56 -2.98 1.64 -4.01
N GLY A 57 -2.20 1.13 -3.06
CA GLY A 57 -2.44 1.25 -1.63
C GLY A 57 -1.32 2.06 -0.98
N PHE A 58 -1.64 2.87 0.02
CA PHE A 58 -0.65 3.71 0.68
C PHE A 58 -0.71 3.59 2.20
N ALA A 59 0.47 3.65 2.83
CA ALA A 59 0.65 3.76 4.27
C ALA A 59 1.51 4.99 4.59
N GLY A 60 1.12 5.76 5.60
CA GLY A 60 1.76 7.01 6.00
C GLY A 60 0.77 8.16 6.19
N ALA A 61 1.26 9.40 6.23
CA ALA A 61 0.41 10.57 6.38
C ALA A 61 -0.48 10.78 5.14
N THR A 62 -1.76 11.08 5.37
CA THR A 62 -2.76 11.19 4.29
C THR A 62 -2.41 12.28 3.26
N ALA A 63 -1.89 13.43 3.73
CA ALA A 63 -1.49 14.52 2.84
C ALA A 63 -0.32 14.11 1.93
N ASP A 64 0.64 13.37 2.48
CA ASP A 64 1.80 12.87 1.75
C ASP A 64 1.38 11.86 0.69
N ALA A 65 0.42 11.00 1.03
CA ALA A 65 -0.13 10.02 0.11
C ALA A 65 -0.77 10.67 -1.13
N PHE A 66 -1.57 11.72 -0.98
CA PHE A 66 -2.19 12.41 -2.11
C PHE A 66 -1.16 13.00 -3.07
N THR A 67 -0.13 13.64 -2.55
CA THR A 67 0.96 14.18 -3.37
C THR A 67 1.65 13.08 -4.18
N LEU A 68 1.94 11.93 -3.54
CA LEU A 68 2.57 10.80 -4.21
C LEU A 68 1.66 10.15 -5.26
N LEU A 69 0.35 10.07 -5.01
CA LEU A 69 -0.62 9.54 -5.97
C LEU A 69 -0.71 10.41 -7.23
N GLU A 70 -0.76 11.74 -7.09
CA GLU A 70 -0.75 12.67 -8.22
C GLU A 70 0.55 12.54 -9.03
N ARG A 71 1.69 12.40 -8.36
CA ARG A 71 2.98 12.19 -9.04
C ARG A 71 3.02 10.84 -9.75
N LEU A 72 2.49 9.78 -9.14
CA LEU A 72 2.42 8.47 -9.78
C LEU A 72 1.52 8.50 -11.02
N GLU A 73 0.34 9.12 -10.95
CA GLU A 73 -0.56 9.27 -12.10
C GLU A 73 0.14 9.94 -13.27
N ALA A 74 0.86 11.06 -13.03
CA ALA A 74 1.64 11.73 -14.07
C ALA A 74 2.73 10.85 -14.68
N LYS A 75 3.39 9.98 -13.88
CA LYS A 75 4.37 9.01 -14.40
C LYS A 75 3.70 7.90 -15.22
N LEU A 76 2.51 7.45 -14.81
CA LEU A 76 1.74 6.45 -15.58
C LEU A 76 1.25 7.00 -16.92
N GLU A 77 0.89 8.28 -16.99
CA GLU A 77 0.58 8.97 -18.25
C GLU A 77 1.80 9.09 -19.16
N LEU A 78 2.99 9.36 -18.59
CA LEU A 78 4.25 9.46 -19.34
C LEU A 78 4.75 8.11 -19.85
N TYR A 79 4.49 7.04 -19.10
CA TYR A 79 4.94 5.67 -19.42
C TYR A 79 3.76 4.70 -19.48
N PRO A 80 2.86 4.81 -20.48
CA PRO A 80 1.71 3.94 -20.60
C PRO A 80 2.11 2.46 -20.62
N ASP A 81 1.40 1.62 -19.86
CA ASP A 81 1.61 0.17 -19.76
C ASP A 81 3.06 -0.25 -19.33
N GLN A 82 3.83 0.66 -18.72
CA GLN A 82 5.18 0.43 -18.22
C GLN A 82 5.25 0.71 -16.70
N LEU A 83 4.49 -0.04 -15.90
CA LEU A 83 4.35 0.19 -14.45
C LEU A 83 5.69 0.30 -13.74
N ALA A 84 6.60 -0.66 -13.95
CA ALA A 84 7.91 -0.66 -13.29
C ALA A 84 8.72 0.62 -13.59
N ARG A 85 8.68 1.09 -14.84
CA ARG A 85 9.36 2.33 -15.25
C ARG A 85 8.76 3.56 -14.56
N ALA A 86 7.43 3.66 -14.53
CA ALA A 86 6.73 4.75 -13.84
C ALA A 86 7.08 4.78 -12.35
N CYS A 87 7.10 3.61 -11.69
CA CYS A 87 7.44 3.47 -10.28
C CYS A 87 8.91 3.82 -9.99
N VAL A 88 9.85 3.38 -10.83
CA VAL A 88 11.27 3.74 -10.68
C VAL A 88 11.50 5.23 -10.87
N ASP A 89 10.82 5.84 -11.82
CA ASP A 89 10.94 7.28 -12.06
C ASP A 89 10.33 8.10 -10.90
N LEU A 90 9.18 7.66 -10.35
CA LEU A 90 8.63 8.23 -9.12
C LEU A 90 9.60 8.09 -7.94
N ALA A 91 10.20 6.93 -7.75
CA ALA A 91 11.12 6.69 -6.64
C ALA A 91 12.38 7.58 -6.72
N LYS A 92 12.88 7.85 -7.91
CA LYS A 92 13.98 8.81 -8.13
C LYS A 92 13.56 10.23 -7.74
N ASP A 93 12.39 10.68 -8.21
CA ASP A 93 11.84 11.99 -7.84
C ASP A 93 11.64 12.08 -6.33
N TRP A 94 11.04 11.07 -5.72
CA TRP A 94 10.78 11.02 -4.28
C TRP A 94 12.05 11.20 -3.47
N ARG A 95 13.12 10.48 -3.84
CA ARG A 95 14.41 10.54 -3.16
C ARG A 95 15.12 11.88 -3.35
N THR A 96 15.04 12.49 -4.54
CA THR A 96 15.86 13.66 -4.92
C THR A 96 15.15 14.99 -4.77
N ASP A 97 13.83 15.03 -4.88
CA ASP A 97 13.05 16.26 -4.72
C ASP A 97 13.11 16.73 -3.25
N ARG A 98 13.36 18.03 -3.08
CA ARG A 98 13.54 18.67 -1.76
C ARG A 98 12.30 18.56 -0.87
N TYR A 99 11.11 18.54 -1.47
CA TYR A 99 9.84 18.45 -0.75
C TYR A 99 9.41 16.99 -0.58
N LEU A 100 9.44 16.19 -1.66
CA LEU A 100 9.01 14.80 -1.63
C LEU A 100 9.83 13.94 -0.67
N ARG A 101 11.16 14.11 -0.60
CA ARG A 101 12.03 13.32 0.29
C ARG A 101 11.74 13.44 1.78
N ARG A 102 10.87 14.40 2.17
CA ARG A 102 10.41 14.56 3.55
C ARG A 102 9.15 13.79 3.85
N LEU A 103 8.51 13.23 2.83
CA LEU A 103 7.28 12.49 2.98
C LEU A 103 7.55 11.11 3.55
N GLU A 104 6.88 10.81 4.65
CA GLU A 104 6.97 9.52 5.33
C GLU A 104 5.79 8.64 4.90
N ALA A 105 5.97 7.91 3.83
CA ALA A 105 4.97 7.02 3.28
C ALA A 105 5.60 5.80 2.61
N MET A 106 4.77 4.81 2.33
CA MET A 106 5.06 3.65 1.48
C MET A 106 3.89 3.43 0.54
N LEU A 107 4.17 2.98 -0.67
CA LEU A 107 3.16 2.61 -1.64
C LEU A 107 3.26 1.13 -1.99
N LEU A 108 2.12 0.46 -2.13
CA LEU A 108 1.97 -0.78 -2.88
C LEU A 108 1.25 -0.44 -4.18
N VAL A 109 1.86 -0.77 -5.30
CA VAL A 109 1.32 -0.48 -6.62
C VAL A 109 1.23 -1.79 -7.41
N GLY A 110 0.10 -2.05 -8.04
CA GLY A 110 -0.08 -3.26 -8.83
C GLY A 110 -0.83 -3.00 -10.13
N ASP A 111 -0.45 -3.72 -11.17
CA ASP A 111 -1.21 -3.90 -12.38
C ASP A 111 -1.60 -5.39 -12.54
N LYS A 112 -2.12 -5.77 -13.69
CA LYS A 112 -2.48 -7.17 -13.97
C LYS A 112 -1.28 -8.13 -13.97
N ASN A 113 -0.04 -7.63 -14.09
CA ASN A 113 1.16 -8.44 -14.29
C ASN A 113 2.08 -8.48 -13.07
N THR A 114 2.16 -7.39 -12.29
CA THR A 114 3.13 -7.27 -11.20
C THR A 114 2.61 -6.46 -10.02
N ILE A 115 3.28 -6.61 -8.89
CA ILE A 115 3.10 -5.80 -7.67
C ILE A 115 4.47 -5.21 -7.31
N LEU A 116 4.49 -3.93 -6.95
CA LEU A 116 5.71 -3.22 -6.56
C LEU A 116 5.49 -2.50 -5.23
N THR A 117 6.48 -2.58 -4.35
CA THR A 117 6.58 -1.74 -3.16
C THR A 117 7.51 -0.57 -3.45
N ILE A 118 7.07 0.66 -3.17
CA ILE A 118 7.88 1.87 -3.35
C ILE A 118 8.06 2.54 -1.99
N THR A 119 9.30 2.94 -1.69
CA THR A 119 9.66 3.63 -0.45
C THR A 119 10.28 5.00 -0.71
N GLY A 120 10.20 5.88 0.30
CA GLY A 120 10.79 7.23 0.23
C GLY A 120 12.31 7.27 0.17
N VAL A 121 13.00 6.15 0.44
CA VAL A 121 14.45 6.02 0.28
C VAL A 121 14.87 5.65 -1.14
N GLY A 122 13.90 5.41 -2.02
CA GLY A 122 14.11 5.16 -3.44
C GLY A 122 14.07 3.68 -3.84
N ASP A 123 13.65 2.79 -2.94
CA ASP A 123 13.50 1.38 -3.28
C ASP A 123 12.23 1.14 -4.10
N VAL A 124 12.36 0.27 -5.10
CA VAL A 124 11.25 -0.32 -5.85
C VAL A 124 11.46 -1.83 -5.85
N LEU A 125 10.62 -2.54 -5.11
CA LEU A 125 10.79 -3.97 -4.83
C LEU A 125 9.60 -4.76 -5.37
N GLU A 126 9.87 -5.80 -6.15
CA GLU A 126 8.90 -6.81 -6.55
C GLU A 126 8.97 -7.99 -5.59
N PRO A 127 7.85 -8.47 -5.00
CA PRO A 127 7.87 -9.63 -4.12
C PRO A 127 8.08 -10.93 -4.92
N GLU A 128 8.90 -11.85 -4.39
CA GLU A 128 9.22 -13.12 -5.05
C GLU A 128 8.01 -14.07 -5.14
N ASP A 129 7.12 -14.01 -4.15
CA ASP A 129 5.98 -14.91 -4.00
C ASP A 129 4.63 -14.28 -4.38
N GLY A 130 4.64 -13.07 -4.94
CA GLY A 130 3.42 -12.36 -5.33
C GLY A 130 2.63 -11.78 -4.15
N VAL A 131 3.22 -11.66 -2.96
CA VAL A 131 2.60 -11.04 -1.78
C VAL A 131 3.49 -9.95 -1.22
N ALA A 132 2.90 -8.79 -0.96
CA ALA A 132 3.56 -7.69 -0.25
C ALA A 132 2.59 -7.03 0.73
N ALA A 133 3.10 -6.46 1.81
CA ALA A 133 2.29 -5.68 2.74
C ALA A 133 3.09 -4.53 3.34
N ILE A 134 2.39 -3.45 3.69
CA ILE A 134 2.96 -2.24 4.27
C ILE A 134 2.10 -1.71 5.42
N GLY A 135 2.68 -0.86 6.23
CA GLY A 135 2.00 -0.20 7.35
C GLY A 135 2.11 -0.96 8.66
N SER A 136 1.43 -0.46 9.70
CA SER A 136 1.56 -0.93 11.09
C SER A 136 1.19 -2.41 11.27
N GLY A 137 0.15 -2.90 10.59
CA GLY A 137 -0.26 -4.30 10.59
C GLY A 137 0.30 -5.10 9.41
N GLY A 138 1.20 -4.52 8.61
CA GLY A 138 1.71 -5.12 7.37
C GLY A 138 2.38 -6.46 7.59
N THR A 139 3.21 -6.62 8.61
CA THR A 139 3.89 -7.90 8.91
C THR A 139 2.91 -9.02 9.27
N TYR A 140 1.83 -8.70 9.97
CA TYR A 140 0.78 -9.69 10.29
C TYR A 140 0.01 -10.11 9.03
N ALA A 141 -0.38 -9.12 8.20
CA ALA A 141 -1.05 -9.39 6.93
C ALA A 141 -0.14 -10.18 5.97
N LEU A 142 1.14 -9.83 5.86
CA LEU A 142 2.12 -10.54 5.03
C LEU A 142 2.27 -12.00 5.46
N SER A 143 2.46 -12.24 6.77
CA SER A 143 2.63 -13.61 7.31
C SER A 143 1.39 -14.45 7.07
N ALA A 144 0.20 -13.89 7.29
CA ALA A 144 -1.06 -14.58 7.06
C ALA A 144 -1.28 -14.88 5.57
N ALA A 145 -1.02 -13.91 4.68
CA ALA A 145 -1.17 -14.09 3.25
C ALA A 145 -0.20 -15.16 2.71
N ARG A 146 1.06 -15.15 3.14
CA ARG A 146 2.05 -16.17 2.76
C ARG A 146 1.64 -17.58 3.20
N ALA A 147 1.12 -17.72 4.41
CA ALA A 147 0.64 -19.02 4.89
C ALA A 147 -0.56 -19.54 4.07
N LEU A 148 -1.39 -18.65 3.54
CA LEU A 148 -2.57 -19.00 2.76
C LEU A 148 -2.24 -19.29 1.29
N LEU A 149 -1.11 -18.82 0.76
CA LEU A 149 -0.74 -19.00 -0.65
C LEU A 149 -0.72 -20.47 -1.09
N GLU A 150 -0.39 -21.40 -0.22
CA GLU A 150 -0.33 -22.83 -0.55
C GLU A 150 -1.72 -23.47 -0.68
N TYR A 151 -2.70 -22.95 0.07
CA TYR A 151 -3.98 -23.63 0.29
C TYR A 151 -5.17 -22.93 -0.36
N GLU A 152 -5.09 -21.62 -0.55
CA GLU A 152 -6.19 -20.79 -1.08
C GLU A 152 -5.89 -20.35 -2.51
N PRO A 153 -6.67 -20.76 -3.52
CA PRO A 153 -6.45 -20.38 -4.90
C PRO A 153 -6.85 -18.94 -5.24
N ASP A 154 -7.82 -18.36 -4.50
CA ASP A 154 -8.34 -17.02 -4.79
C ASP A 154 -7.55 -15.92 -4.08
N ALA A 155 -6.95 -15.00 -4.87
CA ALA A 155 -6.20 -13.87 -4.37
C ALA A 155 -7.03 -12.94 -3.45
N GLU A 156 -8.31 -12.76 -3.74
CA GLU A 156 -9.20 -11.93 -2.92
C GLU A 156 -9.49 -12.57 -1.56
N ALA A 157 -9.74 -13.88 -1.53
CA ALA A 157 -9.94 -14.62 -0.28
C ALA A 157 -8.70 -14.56 0.61
N ILE A 158 -7.50 -14.69 0.01
CA ILE A 158 -6.22 -14.52 0.73
C ILE A 158 -6.13 -13.12 1.33
N ALA A 159 -6.34 -12.07 0.53
CA ALA A 159 -6.23 -10.68 0.97
C ALA A 159 -7.22 -10.36 2.11
N ARG A 160 -8.49 -10.77 1.98
CA ARG A 160 -9.51 -10.55 3.02
C ARG A 160 -9.17 -11.26 4.32
N LYS A 161 -8.72 -12.50 4.24
CA LYS A 161 -8.34 -13.28 5.43
C LYS A 161 -7.10 -12.73 6.12
N ALA A 162 -6.11 -12.31 5.35
CA ALA A 162 -4.91 -11.65 5.85
C ALA A 162 -5.23 -10.32 6.56
N MET A 163 -6.10 -9.51 5.98
CA MET A 163 -6.56 -8.25 6.58
C MET A 163 -7.35 -8.49 7.87
N LYS A 164 -8.20 -9.52 7.92
CA LYS A 164 -8.92 -9.91 9.13
C LYS A 164 -7.95 -10.25 10.26
N ILE A 165 -6.95 -11.11 10.00
CA ILE A 165 -5.94 -11.51 11.00
C ILE A 165 -5.13 -10.29 11.46
N ALA A 166 -4.72 -9.42 10.54
CA ALA A 166 -4.01 -8.19 10.91
C ALA A 166 -4.86 -7.28 11.81
N GLY A 167 -6.17 -7.16 11.54
CA GLY A 167 -7.10 -6.37 12.36
C GLY A 167 -7.37 -6.96 13.74
N GLU A 168 -7.24 -8.27 13.91
CA GLU A 168 -7.37 -8.94 15.21
C GLU A 168 -6.12 -8.79 16.09
N ILE A 169 -4.94 -8.50 15.49
CA ILE A 169 -3.66 -8.43 16.20
C ILE A 169 -3.18 -6.99 16.36
N CYS A 170 -3.26 -6.19 15.31
CA CYS A 170 -2.72 -4.83 15.28
C CYS A 170 -3.74 -3.81 15.76
N VAL A 171 -3.45 -3.12 16.86
CA VAL A 171 -4.31 -2.09 17.44
C VAL A 171 -4.53 -0.88 16.51
N TYR A 172 -3.70 -0.72 15.48
CA TYR A 172 -3.78 0.34 14.48
C TYR A 172 -4.46 -0.10 13.18
N THR A 173 -5.16 -1.24 13.19
CA THR A 173 -5.83 -1.82 12.02
C THR A 173 -7.24 -2.21 12.39
N ASN A 174 -8.22 -1.86 11.55
CA ASN A 174 -9.61 -2.25 11.79
C ASN A 174 -10.16 -3.18 10.70
N GLY A 175 -11.37 -3.68 10.91
CA GLY A 175 -12.07 -4.59 9.98
C GLY A 175 -12.76 -3.91 8.81
N ASN A 176 -12.69 -2.57 8.66
CA ASN A 176 -13.30 -1.85 7.54
C ASN A 176 -12.37 -1.90 6.33
N VAL A 177 -12.44 -2.98 5.56
CA VAL A 177 -11.53 -3.24 4.45
C VAL A 177 -12.08 -2.71 3.13
N THR A 178 -11.29 -1.87 2.46
CA THR A 178 -11.47 -1.49 1.05
C THR A 178 -10.56 -2.36 0.20
N LEU A 179 -11.09 -2.89 -0.90
CA LEU A 179 -10.38 -3.79 -1.79
C LEU A 179 -10.64 -3.40 -3.24
N GLU A 180 -9.58 -3.43 -4.06
CA GLU A 180 -9.64 -3.29 -5.51
C GLU A 180 -8.92 -4.49 -6.14
N SER A 181 -9.39 -4.91 -7.32
CA SER A 181 -8.83 -6.06 -8.04
C SER A 181 -8.71 -5.82 -9.54
N LEU A 182 -7.70 -6.43 -10.16
CA LEU A 182 -7.50 -6.49 -11.60
C LEU A 182 -7.31 -7.95 -12.02
N GLU A 183 -7.91 -8.30 -13.13
CA GLU A 183 -7.74 -9.61 -13.78
C GLU A 183 -6.88 -9.47 -15.04
N ALA A 184 -6.07 -10.50 -15.32
CA ALA A 184 -5.17 -10.54 -16.47
C ALA A 184 -5.93 -10.81 -17.78
#